data_1c6f972dd88cdfd4cef3ba341a221ec8
#
_entry.id   1c6f972dd88cdfd4cef3ba341a221ec8
#
_cell.length_a   1.000
_cell.length_b   1.000
_cell.length_c   1.000
_cell.angle_alpha   90.00
_cell.angle_beta   90.00
_cell.angle_gamma   90.00
#
_symmetry.space_group_name_H-M   'P 1'
#
loop_
_entity.id
_entity.type
_entity.pdbx_description
1 polymer ?
#
loop_
_entity_poly.entity_id
_entity_poly.type
_entity_poly.pdbx_seq_one_letter_code
_entity_poly.pdbx_strand_id
1 'polypeptide(L)'
;RKNMQIASCLAGAAFTNASLGGNHSLAHAVGAKFQLSHGKSNAILLPYIIQYNGGLCEGTLQSSEAAIKYAEIAKILGFPSGTVEEGVISLSTAIKLLNKKFNIPFTFNACHIEKREFDQSISAVVECAFEDQCTSGNPKLVTKTDLNYLLKWAYTG
;
A
#
# COMPACT_ATOMS: atom_id res chain seq x y z
N ARG A 1 -11.46 -14.76 -16.21
CA ARG A 1 -12.35 -14.59 -15.05
C ARG A 1 -12.11 -15.67 -13.99
N LYS A 2 -12.13 -16.96 -14.33
CA LYS A 2 -11.94 -18.09 -13.39
C LYS A 2 -10.67 -17.94 -12.52
N ASN A 3 -9.52 -17.65 -13.16
CA ASN A 3 -8.24 -17.49 -12.43
C ASN A 3 -8.28 -16.31 -11.44
N MET A 4 -8.95 -15.21 -11.79
CA MET A 4 -9.12 -14.06 -10.88
C MET A 4 -10.01 -14.40 -9.69
N GLN A 5 -11.06 -15.18 -9.89
CA GLN A 5 -11.91 -15.64 -8.77
C GLN A 5 -11.15 -16.56 -7.82
N ILE A 6 -10.35 -17.50 -8.37
CA ILE A 6 -9.49 -18.37 -7.57
C ILE A 6 -8.45 -17.53 -6.80
N ALA A 7 -7.76 -16.61 -7.46
CA ALA A 7 -6.77 -15.74 -6.83
C ALA A 7 -7.40 -14.89 -5.71
N SER A 8 -8.59 -14.33 -5.93
CA SER A 8 -9.32 -13.57 -4.91
C SER A 8 -9.71 -14.42 -3.71
N CYS A 9 -10.18 -15.66 -3.94
CA CYS A 9 -10.51 -16.59 -2.87
C CYS A 9 -9.27 -16.97 -2.04
N LEU A 10 -8.14 -17.28 -2.70
CA LEU A 10 -6.88 -17.59 -2.03
C LEU A 10 -6.35 -16.40 -1.24
N ALA A 11 -6.43 -15.19 -1.79
CA ALA A 11 -6.07 -13.96 -1.08
C ALA A 11 -6.96 -13.76 0.15
N GLY A 12 -8.29 -14.01 0.03
CA GLY A 12 -9.22 -13.97 1.15
C GLY A 12 -8.84 -14.94 2.27
N ALA A 13 -8.55 -16.18 1.93
CA ALA A 13 -8.09 -17.17 2.90
C ALA A 13 -6.75 -16.77 3.56
N ALA A 14 -5.81 -16.19 2.78
CA ALA A 14 -4.54 -15.76 3.28
C ALA A 14 -4.68 -14.64 4.33
N PHE A 15 -5.39 -13.57 4.01
CA PHE A 15 -5.51 -12.45 4.95
C PHE A 15 -6.43 -12.73 6.15
N THR A 16 -7.34 -13.69 6.03
CA THR A 16 -8.14 -14.16 7.19
C THR A 16 -7.25 -14.79 8.26
N ASN A 17 -6.15 -15.43 7.86
CA ASN A 17 -5.20 -16.04 8.78
C ASN A 17 -4.06 -15.09 9.18
N ALA A 18 -3.55 -14.27 8.25
CA ALA A 18 -2.38 -13.42 8.47
C ALA A 18 -2.71 -11.98 8.89
N SER A 19 -4.01 -11.64 8.92
CA SER A 19 -4.49 -10.27 9.06
C SER A 19 -4.17 -9.38 7.85
N LEU A 20 -4.63 -8.13 7.94
CA LEU A 20 -4.36 -7.06 6.98
C LEU A 20 -3.39 -6.06 7.63
N GLY A 21 -3.01 -5.01 6.94
CA GLY A 21 -2.05 -4.02 7.45
C GLY A 21 -2.45 -2.59 7.07
N GLY A 22 -1.52 -1.65 7.26
CA GLY A 22 -1.69 -0.22 7.00
C GLY A 22 -2.23 0.14 5.61
N ASN A 23 -2.02 -0.72 4.62
CA ASN A 23 -2.62 -0.52 3.29
C ASN A 23 -4.15 -0.49 3.36
N HIS A 24 -4.74 -1.46 4.05
CA HIS A 24 -6.19 -1.57 4.16
C HIS A 24 -6.78 -0.51 5.09
N SER A 25 -6.16 -0.23 6.22
CA SER A 25 -6.64 0.80 7.12
C SER A 25 -6.66 2.19 6.47
N LEU A 26 -5.60 2.56 5.75
CA LEU A 26 -5.58 3.78 4.96
C LEU A 26 -6.62 3.76 3.83
N ALA A 27 -6.77 2.62 3.13
CA ALA A 27 -7.75 2.50 2.05
C ALA A 27 -9.19 2.61 2.55
N HIS A 28 -9.51 2.11 3.73
CA HIS A 28 -10.81 2.26 4.37
C HIS A 28 -11.09 3.75 4.66
N ALA A 29 -10.19 4.42 5.35
CA ALA A 29 -10.35 5.82 5.75
C ALA A 29 -10.43 6.77 4.55
N VAL A 30 -9.51 6.62 3.57
CA VAL A 30 -9.50 7.42 2.33
C VAL A 30 -10.73 7.14 1.48
N GLY A 31 -11.09 5.85 1.33
CA GLY A 31 -12.24 5.43 0.54
C GLY A 31 -13.54 6.00 1.08
N ALA A 32 -13.72 5.96 2.41
CA ALA A 32 -14.89 6.54 3.08
C ALA A 32 -14.93 8.06 2.94
N LYS A 33 -13.79 8.75 3.15
CA LYS A 33 -13.73 10.22 3.11
C LYS A 33 -13.93 10.79 1.71
N PHE A 34 -13.25 10.21 0.71
CA PHE A 34 -13.22 10.76 -0.64
C PHE A 34 -14.07 9.95 -1.65
N GLN A 35 -14.92 9.06 -1.16
CA GLN A 35 -15.82 8.23 -1.98
C GLN A 35 -15.10 7.43 -3.08
N LEU A 36 -13.90 6.95 -2.79
CA LEU A 36 -13.18 6.06 -3.67
C LEU A 36 -13.53 4.60 -3.39
N SER A 37 -13.60 3.79 -4.45
CA SER A 37 -13.81 2.36 -4.27
C SER A 37 -12.65 1.72 -3.49
N HIS A 38 -12.97 0.74 -2.66
CA HIS A 38 -12.00 0.01 -1.83
C HIS A 38 -10.80 -0.52 -2.63
N GLY A 39 -11.06 -1.17 -3.77
CA GLY A 39 -10.00 -1.71 -4.62
C GLY A 39 -9.10 -0.63 -5.21
N LYS A 40 -9.67 0.52 -5.62
CA LYS A 40 -8.90 1.65 -6.16
C LYS A 40 -8.00 2.27 -5.09
N SER A 41 -8.52 2.49 -3.88
CA SER A 41 -7.74 3.04 -2.77
C SER A 41 -6.58 2.12 -2.39
N ASN A 42 -6.83 0.81 -2.27
CA ASN A 42 -5.79 -0.17 -2.01
C ASN A 42 -4.72 -0.21 -3.11
N ALA A 43 -5.12 -0.19 -4.37
CA ALA A 43 -4.20 -0.27 -5.50
C ALA A 43 -3.27 0.95 -5.60
N ILE A 44 -3.78 2.15 -5.27
CA ILE A 44 -2.97 3.39 -5.22
C ILE A 44 -1.97 3.33 -4.08
N LEU A 45 -2.38 2.90 -2.88
CA LEU A 45 -1.55 2.87 -1.68
C LEU A 45 -0.46 1.79 -1.72
N LEU A 46 -0.75 0.63 -2.33
CA LEU A 46 0.07 -0.57 -2.22
C LEU A 46 1.55 -0.36 -2.59
N PRO A 47 1.92 0.34 -3.68
CA PRO A 47 3.32 0.60 -4.00
C PRO A 47 4.07 1.37 -2.92
N TYR A 48 3.42 2.32 -2.26
CA TYR A 48 4.02 3.16 -1.21
C TYR A 48 4.18 2.37 0.08
N ILE A 49 3.18 1.58 0.44
CA ILE A 49 3.22 0.70 1.63
C ILE A 49 4.31 -0.37 1.50
N ILE A 50 4.49 -0.96 0.32
CA ILE A 50 5.57 -1.93 0.09
C ILE A 50 6.94 -1.27 0.32
N GLN A 51 7.15 -0.07 -0.19
CA GLN A 51 8.40 0.66 0.01
C GLN A 51 8.60 1.06 1.48
N TYR A 52 7.55 1.50 2.15
CA TYR A 52 7.59 1.83 3.59
C TYR A 52 7.92 0.60 4.45
N ASN A 53 7.18 -0.50 4.28
CA ASN A 53 7.41 -1.74 5.02
C ASN A 53 8.76 -2.38 4.67
N GLY A 54 9.24 -2.16 3.44
CA GLY A 54 10.56 -2.58 2.97
C GLY A 54 11.71 -1.73 3.46
N GLY A 55 11.45 -0.64 4.21
CA GLY A 55 12.49 0.22 4.79
C GLY A 55 13.13 1.21 3.82
N LEU A 56 12.61 1.38 2.60
CA LEU A 56 13.20 2.29 1.61
C LEU A 56 13.03 3.77 1.96
N CYS A 57 12.06 4.12 2.81
CA CYS A 57 11.76 5.51 3.17
C CYS A 57 12.74 6.11 4.20
N GLU A 58 13.54 5.30 4.85
CA GLU A 58 14.41 5.71 5.96
C GLU A 58 15.89 5.84 5.56
N GLY A 59 16.19 5.69 4.26
CA GLY A 59 17.57 5.81 3.73
C GLY A 59 18.55 4.74 4.21
N THR A 60 18.12 3.88 5.10
CA THR A 60 18.86 2.71 5.57
C THR A 60 18.00 1.48 5.37
N LEU A 61 18.38 0.68 4.39
CA LEU A 61 17.76 -0.62 4.19
C LEU A 61 18.12 -1.51 5.39
N GLN A 62 17.28 -1.49 6.39
CA GLN A 62 17.28 -2.60 7.33
C GLN A 62 16.57 -3.77 6.63
N SER A 63 17.26 -4.88 6.52
CA SER A 63 16.73 -6.13 5.98
C SER A 63 15.62 -6.65 6.92
N SER A 64 14.46 -5.97 6.88
CA SER A 64 13.30 -6.41 7.65
C SER A 64 12.77 -7.71 7.06
N GLU A 65 12.10 -8.52 7.87
CA GLU A 65 11.43 -9.73 7.40
C GLU A 65 10.46 -9.43 6.25
N ALA A 66 9.77 -8.28 6.30
CA ALA A 66 8.89 -7.83 5.23
C ALA A 66 9.65 -7.55 3.93
N ALA A 67 10.81 -6.88 4.00
CA ALA A 67 11.64 -6.61 2.83
C ALA A 67 12.10 -7.90 2.16
N ILE A 68 12.54 -8.88 2.95
CA ILE A 68 12.97 -10.20 2.44
C ILE A 68 11.82 -10.88 1.72
N LYS A 69 10.62 -10.93 2.32
CA LYS A 69 9.42 -11.52 1.71
C LYS A 69 9.00 -10.81 0.42
N TYR A 70 9.09 -9.48 0.37
CA TYR A 70 8.82 -8.74 -0.88
C TYR A 70 9.82 -9.05 -1.98
N ALA A 71 11.10 -9.19 -1.65
CA ALA A 71 12.12 -9.61 -2.62
C ALA A 71 11.90 -11.05 -3.11
N GLU A 72 11.50 -11.97 -2.24
CA GLU A 72 11.11 -13.34 -2.62
C GLU A 72 9.92 -13.34 -3.58
N ILE A 73 8.88 -12.51 -3.31
CA ILE A 73 7.73 -12.36 -4.21
C ILE A 73 8.19 -11.83 -5.57
N ALA A 74 9.05 -10.79 -5.59
CA ALA A 74 9.61 -10.26 -6.83
C ALA A 74 10.33 -11.35 -7.63
N LYS A 75 11.14 -12.16 -6.96
CA LYS A 75 11.88 -13.29 -7.57
C LYS A 75 10.93 -14.34 -8.16
N ILE A 76 9.89 -14.75 -7.41
CA ILE A 76 8.89 -15.72 -7.89
C ILE A 76 8.15 -15.20 -9.13
N LEU A 77 7.90 -13.90 -9.19
CA LEU A 77 7.24 -13.24 -10.32
C LEU A 77 8.19 -12.95 -11.50
N GLY A 78 9.48 -13.26 -11.38
CA GLY A 78 10.49 -13.05 -12.43
C GLY A 78 10.95 -11.60 -12.55
N PHE A 79 10.77 -10.78 -11.50
CA PHE A 79 11.28 -9.40 -11.47
C PHE A 79 12.72 -9.34 -10.94
N PRO A 80 13.48 -8.28 -11.26
CA PRO A 80 14.81 -8.06 -10.70
C PRO A 80 14.79 -8.15 -9.16
N SER A 81 15.69 -8.95 -8.59
CA SER A 81 15.75 -9.23 -7.14
C SER A 81 17.11 -9.77 -6.73
N GLY A 82 18.18 -9.25 -7.34
CA GLY A 82 19.56 -9.60 -6.99
C GLY A 82 19.96 -9.16 -5.59
N THR A 83 19.30 -8.10 -5.08
CA THR A 83 19.37 -7.67 -3.69
C THR A 83 17.96 -7.54 -3.11
N VAL A 84 17.84 -7.49 -1.78
CA VAL A 84 16.55 -7.26 -1.11
C VAL A 84 15.95 -5.93 -1.55
N GLU A 85 16.78 -4.88 -1.61
CA GLU A 85 16.38 -3.54 -2.08
C GLU A 85 15.83 -3.56 -3.49
N GLU A 86 16.59 -4.14 -4.42
CA GLU A 86 16.15 -4.29 -5.80
C GLU A 86 14.81 -5.01 -5.88
N GLY A 87 14.62 -6.07 -5.09
CA GLY A 87 13.37 -6.82 -5.04
C GLY A 87 12.19 -5.99 -4.57
N VAL A 88 12.34 -5.17 -3.52
CA VAL A 88 11.29 -4.27 -3.03
C VAL A 88 10.95 -3.20 -4.06
N ILE A 89 11.97 -2.59 -4.68
CA ILE A 89 11.79 -1.56 -5.72
C ILE A 89 11.09 -2.16 -6.93
N SER A 90 11.54 -3.30 -7.42
CA SER A 90 10.98 -3.94 -8.61
C SER A 90 9.54 -4.39 -8.39
N LEU A 91 9.20 -4.93 -7.21
CA LEU A 91 7.84 -5.32 -6.87
C LEU A 91 6.90 -4.11 -6.84
N SER A 92 7.28 -3.03 -6.14
CA SER A 92 6.47 -1.82 -6.09
C SER A 92 6.29 -1.18 -7.47
N THR A 93 7.34 -1.20 -8.30
CA THR A 93 7.30 -0.72 -9.68
C THR A 93 6.39 -1.57 -10.56
N ALA A 94 6.46 -2.90 -10.43
CA ALA A 94 5.58 -3.80 -11.16
C ALA A 94 4.09 -3.56 -10.85
N ILE A 95 3.76 -3.26 -9.59
CA ILE A 95 2.39 -2.91 -9.19
C ILE A 95 1.98 -1.56 -9.81
N LYS A 96 2.85 -0.55 -9.82
CA LYS A 96 2.58 0.72 -10.52
C LYS A 96 2.31 0.49 -12.02
N LEU A 97 3.10 -0.35 -12.67
CA LEU A 97 2.88 -0.70 -14.09
C LEU A 97 1.56 -1.45 -14.30
N LEU A 98 1.19 -2.34 -13.38
CA LEU A 98 -0.09 -3.04 -13.42
C LEU A 98 -1.26 -2.05 -13.25
N ASN A 99 -1.17 -1.12 -12.30
CA ASN A 99 -2.14 -0.05 -12.10
C ASN A 99 -2.33 0.77 -13.39
N LYS A 100 -1.22 1.16 -14.04
CA LYS A 100 -1.27 1.86 -15.33
C LYS A 100 -2.04 1.08 -16.40
N LYS A 101 -1.81 -0.24 -16.49
CA LYS A 101 -2.50 -1.11 -17.44
C LYS A 101 -4.02 -1.14 -17.26
N PHE A 102 -4.48 -0.93 -16.02
CA PHE A 102 -5.90 -0.90 -15.66
C PHE A 102 -6.46 0.52 -15.50
N ASN A 103 -5.72 1.56 -15.93
CA ASN A 103 -6.10 2.97 -15.78
C ASN A 103 -6.39 3.35 -14.32
N ILE A 104 -5.68 2.74 -13.37
CA ILE A 104 -5.71 3.15 -11.97
C ILE A 104 -4.66 4.26 -11.79
N PRO A 105 -5.04 5.43 -11.27
CA PRO A 105 -4.10 6.52 -11.02
C PRO A 105 -2.98 6.12 -10.05
N PHE A 106 -1.82 6.78 -10.17
CA PHE A 106 -0.69 6.54 -9.27
C PHE A 106 -0.81 7.28 -7.95
N THR A 107 -1.62 8.35 -7.93
CA THR A 107 -1.75 9.24 -6.77
C THR A 107 -3.21 9.59 -6.51
N PHE A 108 -3.50 10.03 -5.30
CA PHE A 108 -4.84 10.52 -4.95
C PHE A 108 -5.16 11.87 -5.59
N ASN A 109 -4.15 12.72 -5.83
CA ASN A 109 -4.34 13.96 -6.60
C ASN A 109 -4.90 13.68 -8.00
N ALA A 110 -4.42 12.64 -8.67
CA ALA A 110 -4.94 12.21 -9.97
C ALA A 110 -6.37 11.59 -9.91
N CYS A 111 -6.94 11.45 -8.72
CA CYS A 111 -8.35 11.10 -8.51
C CYS A 111 -9.26 12.32 -8.39
N HIS A 112 -8.78 13.53 -8.72
CA HIS A 112 -9.51 14.80 -8.60
C HIS A 112 -9.88 15.17 -7.16
N ILE A 113 -9.09 14.72 -6.19
CA ILE A 113 -9.21 15.18 -4.80
C ILE A 113 -8.47 16.51 -4.70
N GLU A 114 -9.22 17.57 -4.44
CA GLU A 114 -8.66 18.91 -4.31
C GLU A 114 -7.67 19.01 -3.13
N LYS A 115 -6.54 19.69 -3.34
CA LYS A 115 -5.49 19.82 -2.32
C LYS A 115 -6.01 20.39 -1.01
N ARG A 116 -6.89 21.40 -1.09
CA ARG A 116 -7.49 22.01 0.09
C ARG A 116 -8.36 21.02 0.88
N GLU A 117 -9.17 20.23 0.19
CA GLU A 117 -10.02 19.21 0.81
C GLU A 117 -9.16 18.12 1.45
N PHE A 118 -8.11 17.68 0.76
CA PHE A 118 -7.15 16.70 1.29
C PHE A 118 -6.50 17.21 2.57
N ASP A 119 -5.93 18.42 2.55
CA ASP A 119 -5.23 18.99 3.71
C ASP A 119 -6.16 19.20 4.92
N GLN A 120 -7.41 19.59 4.70
CA GLN A 120 -8.40 19.73 5.77
C GLN A 120 -8.84 18.40 6.37
N SER A 121 -8.74 17.32 5.60
CA SER A 121 -9.25 15.99 5.99
C SER A 121 -8.20 15.04 6.51
N ILE A 122 -6.92 15.30 6.22
CA ILE A 122 -5.84 14.34 6.47
C ILE A 122 -5.75 13.89 7.93
N SER A 123 -5.93 14.81 8.89
CA SER A 123 -5.86 14.47 10.31
C SER A 123 -6.97 13.50 10.73
N ALA A 124 -8.20 13.69 10.24
CA ALA A 124 -9.31 12.79 10.53
C ALA A 124 -9.13 11.43 9.84
N VAL A 125 -8.61 11.42 8.61
CA VAL A 125 -8.31 10.18 7.86
C VAL A 125 -7.22 9.39 8.58
N VAL A 126 -6.18 10.05 9.07
CA VAL A 126 -5.10 9.40 9.84
C VAL A 126 -5.64 8.80 11.13
N GLU A 127 -6.50 9.52 11.85
CA GLU A 127 -7.09 9.03 13.10
C GLU A 127 -7.92 7.77 12.83
N CYS A 128 -8.83 7.82 11.88
CA CYS A 128 -9.64 6.66 11.49
C CYS A 128 -8.79 5.45 11.05
N ALA A 129 -7.73 5.70 10.27
CA ALA A 129 -6.84 4.63 9.83
C ALA A 129 -6.03 4.05 11.00
N PHE A 130 -5.60 4.88 11.95
CA PHE A 130 -4.83 4.42 13.11
C PHE A 130 -5.66 3.54 14.04
N GLU A 131 -6.94 3.86 14.23
CA GLU A 131 -7.89 3.10 15.04
C GLU A 131 -8.44 1.85 14.34
N ASP A 132 -8.25 1.72 13.02
CA ASP A 132 -8.69 0.56 12.26
C ASP A 132 -7.93 -0.70 12.71
N GLN A 133 -8.69 -1.78 12.97
CA GLN A 133 -8.13 -3.06 13.41
C GLN A 133 -7.06 -3.63 12.46
N CYS A 134 -7.10 -3.28 11.17
CA CYS A 134 -6.10 -3.72 10.20
C CYS A 134 -4.71 -3.15 10.48
N THR A 135 -4.60 -1.98 11.12
CA THR A 135 -3.32 -1.31 11.36
C THR A 135 -2.40 -2.15 12.24
N SER A 136 -2.93 -2.85 13.23
CA SER A 136 -2.16 -3.73 14.12
C SER A 136 -1.53 -4.93 13.41
N GLY A 137 -2.05 -5.33 12.26
CA GLY A 137 -1.51 -6.41 11.43
C GLY A 137 -0.38 -5.99 10.49
N ASN A 138 0.02 -4.71 10.47
CA ASN A 138 1.09 -4.28 9.60
C ASN A 138 2.44 -4.84 10.07
N PRO A 139 3.30 -5.37 9.17
CA PRO A 139 4.56 -6.02 9.54
C PRO A 139 5.57 -5.07 10.21
N LYS A 140 5.43 -3.76 10.00
CA LYS A 140 6.19 -2.71 10.68
C LYS A 140 5.23 -1.93 11.56
N LEU A 141 5.65 -1.63 12.80
CA LEU A 141 4.85 -0.77 13.68
C LEU A 141 4.59 0.57 12.97
N VAL A 142 3.32 0.96 12.93
CA VAL A 142 2.87 2.17 12.24
C VAL A 142 2.38 3.19 13.26
N THR A 143 2.91 4.40 13.19
CA THR A 143 2.47 5.55 13.99
C THR A 143 1.53 6.45 13.19
N LYS A 144 0.82 7.36 13.85
CA LYS A 144 0.03 8.41 13.17
C LYS A 144 0.90 9.29 12.25
N THR A 145 2.15 9.53 12.63
CA THR A 145 3.11 10.27 11.81
C THR A 145 3.43 9.52 10.52
N ASP A 146 3.62 8.21 10.59
CA ASP A 146 3.87 7.36 9.42
C ASP A 146 2.66 7.34 8.47
N LEU A 147 1.45 7.19 9.02
CA LEU A 147 0.23 7.22 8.22
C LEU A 147 0.04 8.57 7.51
N ASN A 148 0.35 9.67 8.21
CA ASN A 148 0.33 11.01 7.61
C ASN A 148 1.35 11.15 6.47
N TYR A 149 2.57 10.67 6.69
CA TYR A 149 3.62 10.65 5.67
C TYR A 149 3.18 9.84 4.44
N LEU A 150 2.71 8.61 4.65
CA LEU A 150 2.25 7.72 3.59
C LEU A 150 1.10 8.32 2.77
N LEU A 151 0.14 8.96 3.44
CA LEU A 151 -0.97 9.64 2.76
C LEU A 151 -0.49 10.81 1.89
N LYS A 152 0.40 11.65 2.42
CA LYS A 152 0.98 12.76 1.66
C LYS A 152 1.77 12.26 0.47
N TRP A 153 2.55 11.22 0.67
CA TRP A 153 3.31 10.59 -0.41
C TRP A 153 2.39 9.99 -1.47
N ALA A 154 1.38 9.24 -1.09
CA ALA A 154 0.39 8.71 -2.04
C ALA A 154 -0.49 9.79 -2.68
N TYR A 155 -0.54 11.01 -2.11
CA TYR A 155 -1.26 12.13 -2.72
C TYR A 155 -0.46 12.78 -3.85
N THR A 156 0.85 12.94 -3.70
CA THR A 156 1.70 13.68 -4.67
C THR A 156 2.50 12.77 -5.62
N GLY A 157 2.90 11.59 -5.19
CA GLY A 157 3.79 10.64 -5.90
C GLY A 157 5.23 10.69 -5.44
#